data_38f440f4d96538a98b563a41910a5522
#
_entry.id   38f440f4d96538a98b563a41910a5522
#
_cell.length_a   1.000
_cell.length_b   1.000
_cell.length_c   1.000
_cell.angle_alpha   90.00
_cell.angle_beta   90.00
_cell.angle_gamma   90.00
#
_symmetry.space_group_name_H-M   'P 1'
#
loop_
_entity.id
_entity.type
_entity.pdbx_description
1 polymer ?
#
loop_
_entity_poly.entity_id
_entity_poly.type
_entity_poly.pdbx_seq_one_letter_code
_entity_poly.pdbx_strand_id
1 'polypeptide(L)'
;VVDKNGMIKEGDSVIFFNFRPDRARQITRTFVDPDFTGFERKYFPVNFVCMTQYDESMPNVTVAYPPETLEMTFGEYISKKGLTQLRIAETQKYAHVTFFFNGGEEKQFEGEERILIKSPDVATFDMKPEMSAYEVTDAVVDAINSDKFDVIILNYANCDMVGHTGIM
;
A
#
# COMPACT_ATOMS: atom_id res chain seq x y z
N VAL A 1 17.69 11.64 23.40
CA VAL A 1 18.83 12.23 22.66
C VAL A 1 20.09 11.91 23.44
N VAL A 2 21.02 11.19 22.82
CA VAL A 2 22.27 10.76 23.45
C VAL A 2 23.26 11.92 23.55
N ASP A 3 23.25 12.80 22.53
CA ASP A 3 24.08 14.02 22.49
C ASP A 3 23.23 15.21 22.05
N LYS A 4 23.18 16.26 22.85
CA LYS A 4 22.48 17.51 22.52
C LYS A 4 23.04 18.21 21.29
N ASN A 5 24.32 18.00 20.96
CA ASN A 5 24.95 18.57 19.77
C ASN A 5 24.51 17.85 18.47
N GLY A 6 23.97 16.63 18.55
CA GLY A 6 23.41 15.86 17.45
C GLY A 6 21.96 16.16 17.14
N MET A 7 21.36 17.21 17.72
CA MET A 7 19.99 17.61 17.38
C MET A 7 19.95 18.32 16.03
N ILE A 8 18.92 17.98 15.24
CA ILE A 8 18.65 18.63 13.95
C ILE A 8 18.32 20.11 14.19
N LYS A 9 18.92 20.99 13.40
CA LYS A 9 18.79 22.46 13.48
C LYS A 9 18.29 23.03 12.16
N GLU A 10 17.88 24.28 12.20
CA GLU A 10 17.52 25.04 11.01
C GLU A 10 18.66 25.03 9.97
N GLY A 11 18.31 24.73 8.73
CA GLY A 11 19.24 24.65 7.60
C GLY A 11 20.00 23.34 7.47
N ASP A 12 19.86 22.41 8.42
CA ASP A 12 20.47 21.09 8.29
C ASP A 12 19.89 20.31 7.11
N SER A 13 20.69 19.38 6.57
CA SER A 13 20.24 18.44 5.54
C SER A 13 19.90 17.10 6.16
N VAL A 14 18.73 16.59 5.84
CA VAL A 14 18.22 15.30 6.30
C VAL A 14 18.00 14.40 5.09
N ILE A 15 18.69 13.27 5.03
CA ILE A 15 18.44 12.21 4.04
C ILE A 15 17.68 11.09 4.76
N PHE A 16 16.43 10.90 4.39
CA PHE A 16 15.62 9.84 4.98
C PHE A 16 15.73 8.56 4.15
N PHE A 17 16.66 7.70 4.53
CA PHE A 17 16.97 6.45 3.85
C PHE A 17 15.89 5.40 4.11
N ASN A 18 14.72 5.60 3.51
CA ASN A 18 13.55 4.74 3.61
C ASN A 18 12.82 4.75 2.26
N PHE A 19 12.53 3.57 1.72
CA PHE A 19 11.88 3.41 0.41
C PHE A 19 10.38 3.11 0.52
N ARG A 20 9.89 2.75 1.71
CA ARG A 20 8.49 2.44 1.96
C ARG A 20 7.73 3.68 2.47
N PRO A 21 6.67 4.15 1.77
CA PRO A 21 6.05 5.45 2.08
C PRO A 21 5.08 5.43 3.27
N ASP A 22 4.52 4.29 3.66
CA ASP A 22 3.35 4.19 4.56
C ASP A 22 3.49 4.99 5.87
N ARG A 23 4.48 4.68 6.70
CA ARG A 23 4.77 5.42 7.94
C ARG A 23 5.76 6.57 7.75
N ALA A 24 6.60 6.49 6.69
CA ALA A 24 7.58 7.54 6.38
C ALA A 24 6.90 8.89 6.14
N ARG A 25 5.74 8.93 5.48
CA ARG A 25 4.97 10.17 5.27
C ARG A 25 4.58 10.85 6.57
N GLN A 26 4.25 10.10 7.62
CA GLN A 26 3.85 10.68 8.91
C GLN A 26 5.02 11.39 9.58
N ILE A 27 6.17 10.73 9.69
CA ILE A 27 7.35 11.33 10.33
C ILE A 27 7.92 12.46 9.47
N THR A 28 7.94 12.35 8.15
CA THR A 28 8.44 13.41 7.26
C THR A 28 7.62 14.69 7.44
N ARG A 29 6.29 14.62 7.50
CA ARG A 29 5.43 15.78 7.74
C ARG A 29 5.79 16.51 9.03
N THR A 30 6.26 15.82 10.05
CA THR A 30 6.69 16.47 11.30
C THR A 30 7.91 17.40 11.12
N PHE A 31 8.70 17.20 10.08
CA PHE A 31 9.85 18.05 9.78
C PHE A 31 9.52 19.16 8.77
N VAL A 32 8.73 18.84 7.73
CA VAL A 32 8.66 19.67 6.53
C VAL A 32 7.37 20.47 6.39
N ASP A 33 6.30 20.08 7.09
CA ASP A 33 4.99 20.71 6.96
C ASP A 33 4.84 21.82 8.01
N PRO A 34 4.83 23.12 7.62
CA PRO A 34 4.69 24.22 8.58
C PRO A 34 3.34 24.20 9.30
N ASP A 35 2.31 23.64 8.66
CA ASP A 35 0.92 23.57 9.18
C ASP A 35 0.63 22.28 9.96
N PHE A 36 1.66 21.50 10.28
CA PHE A 36 1.51 20.25 11.05
C PHE A 36 0.95 20.52 12.46
N THR A 37 -0.14 19.83 12.80
CA THR A 37 -0.89 19.99 14.07
C THR A 37 -0.90 18.76 14.97
N GLY A 38 -0.20 17.67 14.61
CA GLY A 38 -0.24 16.40 15.35
C GLY A 38 0.32 16.46 16.77
N PHE A 39 1.24 17.39 17.04
CA PHE A 39 1.76 17.73 18.36
C PHE A 39 2.40 19.12 18.34
N GLU A 40 2.59 19.73 19.50
CA GLU A 40 3.22 21.04 19.63
C GLU A 40 4.72 20.97 19.31
N ARG A 41 5.17 21.78 18.38
CA ARG A 41 6.59 21.94 18.00
C ARG A 41 6.88 23.35 17.51
N LYS A 42 8.15 23.73 17.55
CA LYS A 42 8.64 24.91 16.84
C LYS A 42 9.10 24.45 15.45
N TYR A 43 8.44 24.94 14.40
CA TYR A 43 8.86 24.71 13.03
C TYR A 43 10.17 25.45 12.74
N PHE A 44 11.06 24.82 12.01
CA PHE A 44 12.22 25.40 11.37
C PHE A 44 12.52 24.65 10.06
N PRO A 45 12.96 25.35 9.00
CA PRO A 45 13.21 24.72 7.71
C PRO A 45 14.48 23.84 7.75
N VAL A 46 14.38 22.68 7.09
CA VAL A 46 15.51 21.78 6.84
C VAL A 46 15.52 21.39 5.35
N ASN A 47 16.68 21.00 4.82
CA ASN A 47 16.77 20.43 3.48
C ASN A 47 16.45 18.95 3.57
N PHE A 48 15.20 18.57 3.30
CA PHE A 48 14.74 17.19 3.48
C PHE A 48 14.72 16.42 2.16
N VAL A 49 15.44 15.30 2.11
CA VAL A 49 15.49 14.39 0.96
C VAL A 49 14.79 13.08 1.30
N CYS A 50 13.69 12.80 0.60
CA CYS A 50 13.00 11.52 0.61
C CYS A 50 13.63 10.60 -0.43
N MET A 51 13.88 9.34 -0.10
CA MET A 51 14.40 8.39 -1.10
C MET A 51 13.36 8.11 -2.20
N THR A 52 12.08 8.01 -1.83
CA THR A 52 10.95 7.88 -2.78
C THR A 52 9.89 8.93 -2.48
N GLN A 53 8.90 9.08 -3.35
CA GLN A 53 7.75 9.94 -3.10
C GLN A 53 6.84 9.31 -2.04
N TYR A 54 6.88 9.84 -0.82
CA TYR A 54 6.03 9.35 0.27
C TYR A 54 4.59 9.85 0.19
N ASP A 55 4.41 11.04 -0.33
CA ASP A 55 3.11 11.71 -0.51
C ASP A 55 3.29 12.84 -1.52
N GLU A 56 2.44 12.87 -2.55
CA GLU A 56 2.50 13.87 -3.61
C GLU A 56 2.25 15.30 -3.09
N SER A 57 1.39 15.41 -2.06
CA SER A 57 1.05 16.69 -1.43
C SER A 57 2.06 17.18 -0.39
N MET A 58 3.20 16.48 -0.22
CA MET A 58 4.15 16.82 0.84
C MET A 58 4.99 18.05 0.47
N PRO A 59 4.93 19.14 1.28
CA PRO A 59 5.70 20.35 1.00
C PRO A 59 7.17 20.17 1.38
N ASN A 60 8.03 21.06 0.85
CA ASN A 60 9.41 21.28 1.31
C ASN A 60 10.29 20.02 1.30
N VAL A 61 10.10 19.11 0.34
CA VAL A 61 10.92 17.92 0.18
C VAL A 61 11.56 17.84 -1.22
N THR A 62 12.69 17.17 -1.30
CA THR A 62 13.27 16.69 -2.55
C THR A 62 13.11 15.17 -2.61
N VAL A 63 12.70 14.63 -3.75
CA VAL A 63 12.58 13.19 -3.97
C VAL A 63 13.77 12.72 -4.79
N ALA A 64 14.57 11.79 -4.23
CA ALA A 64 15.78 11.28 -4.90
C ALA A 64 15.42 10.36 -6.07
N TYR A 65 14.42 9.49 -5.88
CA TYR A 65 13.92 8.55 -6.88
C TYR A 65 12.41 8.77 -7.03
N PRO A 66 11.97 9.62 -7.97
CA PRO A 66 10.55 9.84 -8.24
C PRO A 66 9.90 8.55 -8.75
N PRO A 67 8.57 8.39 -8.57
CA PRO A 67 7.86 7.22 -9.09
C PRO A 67 7.96 7.17 -10.62
N GLU A 68 8.18 5.97 -11.13
CA GLU A 68 8.07 5.67 -12.55
C GLU A 68 6.64 5.19 -12.84
N THR A 69 6.04 5.70 -13.90
CA THR A 69 4.75 5.19 -14.39
C THR A 69 5.00 3.87 -15.12
N LEU A 70 4.36 2.81 -14.66
CA LEU A 70 4.43 1.51 -15.33
C LEU A 70 3.39 1.47 -16.45
N GLU A 71 3.88 1.31 -17.68
CA GLU A 71 3.05 1.02 -18.84
C GLU A 71 2.93 -0.48 -19.07
N MET A 72 1.85 -0.92 -19.67
CA MET A 72 1.62 -2.32 -20.01
C MET A 72 1.70 -3.27 -18.81
N THR A 73 1.10 -2.88 -17.68
CA THR A 73 0.92 -3.79 -16.56
C THR A 73 0.16 -5.05 -17.01
N PHE A 74 0.29 -6.13 -16.24
CA PHE A 74 -0.36 -7.40 -16.62
C PHE A 74 -1.87 -7.24 -16.85
N GLY A 75 -2.58 -6.49 -15.99
CA GLY A 75 -4.01 -6.22 -16.14
C GLY A 75 -4.34 -5.44 -17.41
N GLU A 76 -3.52 -4.45 -17.75
CA GLU A 76 -3.66 -3.70 -18.99
C GLU A 76 -3.43 -4.59 -20.22
N TYR A 77 -2.42 -5.45 -20.17
CA TYR A 77 -2.11 -6.38 -21.26
C TYR A 77 -3.27 -7.37 -21.52
N ILE A 78 -3.81 -7.97 -20.45
CA ILE A 78 -4.97 -8.88 -20.52
C ILE A 78 -6.16 -8.16 -21.17
N SER A 79 -6.49 -6.95 -20.69
CA SER A 79 -7.55 -6.11 -21.25
C SER A 79 -7.36 -5.81 -22.74
N LYS A 80 -6.15 -5.39 -23.14
CA LYS A 80 -5.82 -5.12 -24.58
C LYS A 80 -5.92 -6.36 -25.47
N LYS A 81 -5.86 -7.56 -24.89
CA LYS A 81 -6.08 -8.82 -25.62
C LYS A 81 -7.57 -9.19 -25.71
N GLY A 82 -8.47 -8.41 -25.12
CA GLY A 82 -9.89 -8.70 -25.04
C GLY A 82 -10.23 -9.87 -24.12
N LEU A 83 -9.34 -10.21 -23.20
CA LEU A 83 -9.52 -11.27 -22.21
C LEU A 83 -10.15 -10.72 -20.93
N THR A 84 -10.89 -11.58 -20.25
CA THR A 84 -11.56 -11.26 -18.99
C THR A 84 -10.72 -11.63 -17.78
N GLN A 85 -10.81 -10.82 -16.73
CA GLN A 85 -10.01 -11.05 -15.52
C GLN A 85 -10.78 -10.75 -14.25
N LEU A 86 -10.57 -11.56 -13.22
CA LEU A 86 -11.08 -11.36 -11.88
C LEU A 86 -9.94 -11.01 -10.92
N ARG A 87 -10.16 -9.99 -10.07
CA ARG A 87 -9.34 -9.66 -8.90
C ARG A 87 -10.13 -9.97 -7.65
N ILE A 88 -9.61 -10.83 -6.78
CA ILE A 88 -10.33 -11.24 -5.58
C ILE A 88 -9.39 -11.33 -4.39
N ALA A 89 -9.79 -10.70 -3.30
CA ALA A 89 -9.14 -10.80 -2.00
C ALA A 89 -10.10 -10.33 -0.90
N GLU A 90 -9.76 -10.62 0.33
CA GLU A 90 -10.38 -9.97 1.47
C GLU A 90 -9.77 -8.58 1.75
N THR A 91 -10.43 -7.76 2.58
CA THR A 91 -10.13 -6.33 2.80
C THR A 91 -8.65 -6.05 2.98
N GLN A 92 -7.92 -6.85 3.77
CA GLN A 92 -6.51 -6.60 4.09
C GLN A 92 -5.56 -6.78 2.89
N LYS A 93 -5.97 -7.51 1.87
CA LYS A 93 -5.18 -7.79 0.68
C LYS A 93 -5.81 -7.29 -0.63
N TYR A 94 -6.94 -6.60 -0.54
CA TYR A 94 -7.63 -6.10 -1.74
C TYR A 94 -6.77 -5.13 -2.57
N ALA A 95 -6.11 -4.18 -1.92
CA ALA A 95 -5.21 -3.26 -2.60
C ALA A 95 -4.03 -3.96 -3.29
N HIS A 96 -3.61 -5.14 -2.80
CA HIS A 96 -2.51 -5.89 -3.39
C HIS A 96 -2.88 -6.53 -4.74
N VAL A 97 -4.14 -6.91 -4.93
CA VAL A 97 -4.63 -7.45 -6.20
C VAL A 97 -5.24 -6.40 -7.12
N THR A 98 -5.38 -5.15 -6.68
CA THR A 98 -5.94 -4.03 -7.45
C THR A 98 -4.90 -2.93 -7.65
N PHE A 99 -4.83 -1.97 -6.75
CA PHE A 99 -3.96 -0.79 -6.83
C PHE A 99 -2.48 -1.14 -7.07
N PHE A 100 -1.88 -1.96 -6.19
CA PHE A 100 -0.46 -2.31 -6.32
C PHE A 100 -0.20 -3.20 -7.53
N PHE A 101 -1.10 -4.11 -7.84
CA PHE A 101 -0.97 -4.97 -9.02
C PHE A 101 -1.09 -4.20 -10.35
N ASN A 102 -1.77 -3.05 -10.31
CA ASN A 102 -1.89 -2.13 -11.44
C ASN A 102 -0.79 -1.04 -11.46
N GLY A 103 0.30 -1.25 -10.73
CA GLY A 103 1.43 -0.31 -10.72
C GLY A 103 1.16 0.99 -9.96
N GLY A 104 0.26 0.97 -8.99
CA GLY A 104 -0.10 2.14 -8.18
C GLY A 104 -1.27 2.96 -8.74
N GLU A 105 -2.05 2.39 -9.66
CA GLU A 105 -3.23 3.02 -10.24
C GLU A 105 -4.52 2.33 -9.77
N GLU A 106 -5.53 3.12 -9.39
CA GLU A 106 -6.87 2.62 -9.02
C GLU A 106 -7.73 2.21 -10.23
N LYS A 107 -7.22 2.40 -11.43
CA LYS A 107 -7.95 2.11 -12.67
C LYS A 107 -8.40 0.66 -12.74
N GLN A 108 -9.67 0.45 -13.04
CA GLN A 108 -10.21 -0.84 -13.46
C GLN A 108 -10.17 -0.93 -14.98
N PHE A 109 -9.58 -2.00 -15.51
CA PHE A 109 -9.44 -2.19 -16.94
C PHE A 109 -10.73 -2.78 -17.55
N GLU A 110 -10.91 -2.63 -18.86
CA GLU A 110 -12.00 -3.31 -19.57
C GLU A 110 -11.85 -4.83 -19.44
N GLY A 111 -12.97 -5.52 -19.14
CA GLY A 111 -12.96 -6.95 -18.86
C GLY A 111 -12.46 -7.35 -17.46
N GLU A 112 -12.09 -6.37 -16.60
CA GLU A 112 -11.71 -6.62 -15.20
C GLU A 112 -12.93 -6.55 -14.29
N GLU A 113 -13.13 -7.57 -13.48
CA GLU A 113 -14.08 -7.57 -12.36
C GLU A 113 -13.34 -7.71 -11.03
N ARG A 114 -13.95 -7.19 -9.97
CA ARG A 114 -13.37 -7.18 -8.63
C ARG A 114 -14.35 -7.72 -7.61
N ILE A 115 -13.91 -8.65 -6.78
CA ILE A 115 -14.64 -9.18 -5.64
C ILE A 115 -13.86 -8.87 -4.36
N LEU A 116 -14.50 -8.09 -3.49
CA LEU A 116 -13.98 -7.77 -2.15
C LEU A 116 -14.78 -8.58 -1.11
N ILE A 117 -14.08 -9.43 -0.39
CA ILE A 117 -14.62 -10.12 0.79
C ILE A 117 -14.21 -9.35 2.05
N LYS A 118 -15.14 -9.14 2.97
CA LYS A 118 -14.83 -8.41 4.21
C LYS A 118 -13.96 -9.27 5.13
N SER A 119 -12.83 -8.72 5.58
CA SER A 119 -12.02 -9.37 6.63
C SER A 119 -12.77 -9.43 7.95
N PRO A 120 -12.47 -10.42 8.84
CA PRO A 120 -13.12 -10.52 10.13
C PRO A 120 -12.83 -9.30 10.99
N ASP A 121 -13.83 -8.89 11.78
CA ASP A 121 -13.74 -7.79 12.74
C ASP A 121 -13.22 -8.32 14.08
N VAL A 122 -11.89 -8.49 14.18
CA VAL A 122 -11.18 -8.98 15.36
C VAL A 122 -10.07 -8.01 15.75
N ALA A 123 -9.68 -8.01 17.01
CA ALA A 123 -8.62 -7.11 17.49
C ALA A 123 -7.26 -7.43 16.86
N THR A 124 -6.93 -8.71 16.72
CA THR A 124 -5.74 -9.23 16.04
C THR A 124 -6.09 -10.50 15.28
N PHE A 125 -5.43 -10.75 14.14
CA PHE A 125 -5.84 -11.84 13.23
C PHE A 125 -5.44 -13.25 13.72
N ASP A 126 -4.59 -13.38 14.72
CA ASP A 126 -4.34 -14.63 15.42
C ASP A 126 -5.58 -15.15 16.17
N MET A 127 -6.53 -14.28 16.52
CA MET A 127 -7.81 -14.68 17.13
C MET A 127 -8.76 -15.38 16.14
N LYS A 128 -8.54 -15.21 14.83
CA LYS A 128 -9.25 -15.90 13.76
C LYS A 128 -8.26 -16.14 12.62
N PRO A 129 -7.36 -17.14 12.74
CA PRO A 129 -6.23 -17.30 11.82
C PRO A 129 -6.63 -17.70 10.40
N GLU A 130 -7.77 -18.32 10.19
CA GLU A 130 -8.32 -18.56 8.85
C GLU A 130 -8.83 -17.27 8.19
N MET A 131 -9.06 -16.19 8.96
CA MET A 131 -9.61 -14.92 8.49
C MET A 131 -10.90 -15.14 7.66
N SER A 132 -10.94 -14.70 6.40
CA SER A 132 -12.06 -14.94 5.47
C SER A 132 -11.67 -15.89 4.33
N ALA A 133 -10.70 -16.79 4.57
CA ALA A 133 -10.19 -17.68 3.52
C ALA A 133 -11.28 -18.63 2.96
N TYR A 134 -12.22 -19.08 3.78
CA TYR A 134 -13.32 -19.94 3.33
C TYR A 134 -14.24 -19.20 2.36
N GLU A 135 -14.69 -18.02 2.74
CA GLU A 135 -15.59 -17.19 1.91
C GLU A 135 -14.90 -16.76 0.60
N VAL A 136 -13.59 -16.46 0.67
CA VAL A 136 -12.79 -16.17 -0.53
C VAL A 136 -12.68 -17.41 -1.41
N THR A 137 -12.49 -18.59 -0.84
CA THR A 137 -12.39 -19.86 -1.58
C THR A 137 -13.73 -20.17 -2.28
N ASP A 138 -14.86 -20.05 -1.58
CA ASP A 138 -16.17 -20.30 -2.16
C ASP A 138 -16.42 -19.38 -3.37
N ALA A 139 -16.12 -18.09 -3.21
CA ALA A 139 -16.29 -17.12 -4.31
C ALA A 139 -15.36 -17.40 -5.50
N VAL A 140 -14.12 -17.87 -5.26
CA VAL A 140 -13.19 -18.24 -6.34
C VAL A 140 -13.65 -19.51 -7.05
N VAL A 141 -14.13 -20.50 -6.32
CA VAL A 141 -14.67 -21.76 -6.90
C VAL A 141 -15.88 -21.45 -7.77
N ASP A 142 -16.78 -20.60 -7.31
CA ASP A 142 -17.93 -20.15 -8.11
C ASP A 142 -17.48 -19.41 -9.37
N ALA A 143 -16.49 -18.53 -9.25
CA ALA A 143 -15.92 -17.81 -10.40
C ALA A 143 -15.29 -18.77 -11.42
N ILE A 144 -14.55 -19.79 -10.98
CA ILE A 144 -13.98 -20.82 -11.85
C ILE A 144 -15.09 -21.62 -12.55
N ASN A 145 -16.09 -22.07 -11.81
CA ASN A 145 -17.18 -22.86 -12.35
C ASN A 145 -18.09 -22.08 -13.31
N SER A 146 -18.08 -20.75 -13.23
CA SER A 146 -18.85 -19.89 -14.13
C SER A 146 -18.30 -19.83 -15.56
N ASP A 147 -17.03 -20.24 -15.75
CA ASP A 147 -16.30 -20.14 -17.03
C ASP A 147 -16.28 -18.71 -17.62
N LYS A 148 -16.42 -17.69 -16.74
CA LYS A 148 -16.55 -16.28 -17.14
C LYS A 148 -15.21 -15.59 -17.33
N PHE A 149 -14.16 -16.04 -16.61
CA PHE A 149 -12.88 -15.38 -16.53
C PHE A 149 -11.79 -16.22 -17.17
N ASP A 150 -10.99 -15.57 -18.03
CA ASP A 150 -9.78 -16.17 -18.59
C ASP A 150 -8.63 -16.18 -17.58
N VAL A 151 -8.62 -15.20 -16.66
CA VAL A 151 -7.57 -15.04 -15.63
C VAL A 151 -8.21 -14.68 -14.29
N ILE A 152 -7.78 -15.36 -13.24
CA ILE A 152 -8.17 -15.03 -11.85
C ILE A 152 -6.92 -14.72 -11.03
N ILE A 153 -6.90 -13.55 -10.38
CA ILE A 153 -5.84 -13.09 -9.50
C ILE A 153 -6.38 -13.02 -8.09
N LEU A 154 -5.88 -13.90 -7.25
CA LEU A 154 -6.29 -14.12 -5.88
C LEU A 154 -5.13 -13.87 -4.92
N ASN A 155 -5.44 -13.26 -3.76
CA ASN A 155 -4.51 -13.18 -2.64
C ASN A 155 -5.21 -13.60 -1.35
N TYR A 156 -4.77 -14.70 -0.74
CA TYR A 156 -5.17 -15.09 0.62
C TYR A 156 -4.38 -14.30 1.65
N ALA A 157 -5.07 -13.62 2.56
CA ALA A 157 -4.46 -12.71 3.52
C ALA A 157 -3.89 -13.39 4.76
N ASN A 158 -4.41 -14.56 5.12
CA ASN A 158 -4.23 -15.17 6.44
C ASN A 158 -2.75 -15.48 6.78
N CYS A 159 -1.95 -16.03 5.89
CA CYS A 159 -0.54 -16.34 6.18
C CYS A 159 0.27 -15.09 6.54
N ASP A 160 0.09 -14.02 5.78
CA ASP A 160 0.79 -12.75 6.01
C ASP A 160 0.27 -12.02 7.25
N MET A 161 -1.04 -11.87 7.35
CA MET A 161 -1.66 -11.07 8.42
C MET A 161 -1.53 -11.72 9.80
N VAL A 162 -1.66 -13.03 9.89
CA VAL A 162 -1.41 -13.78 11.14
C VAL A 162 0.09 -13.77 11.47
N GLY A 163 0.95 -13.95 10.46
CA GLY A 163 2.40 -13.87 10.65
C GLY A 163 2.86 -12.52 11.22
N HIS A 164 2.22 -11.43 10.85
CA HIS A 164 2.51 -10.09 11.39
C HIS A 164 2.17 -9.94 12.89
N THR A 165 1.35 -10.80 13.48
CA THR A 165 1.06 -10.74 14.92
C THR A 165 2.25 -11.24 15.77
N GLY A 166 3.14 -12.03 15.20
CA GLY A 166 4.27 -12.64 15.91
C GLY A 166 3.87 -13.73 16.91
N ILE A 167 2.62 -14.16 16.88
CA ILE A 167 2.10 -15.28 17.70
C ILE A 167 2.23 -16.55 16.88
N MET A 168 2.91 -17.57 17.46
CA MET A 168 3.10 -18.90 16.85
C MET A 168 2.09 -19.90 17.41
#